data_49b9f98d86910ef23bfe3d953b5beefd
#
_entry.id   49b9f98d86910ef23bfe3d953b5beefd
#
_cell.length_a   1.000
_cell.length_b   1.000
_cell.length_c   1.000
_cell.angle_alpha   90.00
_cell.angle_beta   90.00
_cell.angle_gamma   90.00
#
_symmetry.space_group_name_H-M   'P 1'
#
loop_
_entity.id
_entity.type
_entity.pdbx_description
1 polymer ?
#
loop_
_entity_poly.entity_id
_entity_poly.type
_entity_poly.pdbx_seq_one_letter_code
_entity_poly.pdbx_strand_id
1 'polypeptide(L)'
;MHSSNTLRLNGADYDGPASLKSGMFNTPEKTPCHARHRMQAVAMTLACLGMLGTVHAQDTAREDLAGAYDATVARTASDAALGTVSATFNVTGSSNVRGIWGKSGTLSIGAIAGDAVFNVSSTANNAFGIDTSSGVNVDIGTLAGTFNISAARTNATGIRSYGKILSIGTITEDALISITANFSSNGIYAYQGRLDIGTMAGKISVDLGTGNYARGLYAYGNTMDYQGPRYKDVNIGTFSSTGSISAATAGGYGARGIQSNYGQVNITRLDGQITAASGSNDESEDFSAIGIEARENITLGDMGATGSVTATTNGMDAYGLFAGEEGGYQTHSNITIGNVGGAIRAEAMAGTAAGARSTGSLSVGNVSGFISASSTGAAEAYGLLAEFSLTTGTINGTVSAATAGSTAAALMGGAGITTTIGSTGVIEATATGNEATGYALYS
;
A
#
# COMPACT_ATOMS: atom_id res chain seq x y z
N MET A 1 -3.48 32.87 38.80
CA MET A 1 -4.70 32.19 39.26
C MET A 1 -4.68 30.82 38.64
N HIS A 2 -4.36 29.79 39.43
CA HIS A 2 -4.29 28.38 38.99
C HIS A 2 -5.69 27.78 39.11
N SER A 3 -6.15 27.12 38.09
CA SER A 3 -7.31 26.23 38.16
C SER A 3 -6.90 24.88 37.64
N SER A 4 -6.73 23.93 38.57
CA SER A 4 -6.50 22.51 38.31
C SER A 4 -7.86 21.79 38.24
N ASN A 5 -8.18 21.21 37.11
CA ASN A 5 -9.32 20.29 36.99
C ASN A 5 -8.84 18.85 37.14
N THR A 6 -9.23 18.21 38.25
CA THR A 6 -8.97 16.79 38.52
C THR A 6 -10.18 15.99 38.07
N LEU A 7 -10.00 15.11 37.10
CA LEU A 7 -11.02 14.13 36.67
C LEU A 7 -10.88 12.88 37.55
N ARG A 8 -11.92 12.50 38.30
CA ARG A 8 -12.01 11.22 39.00
C ARG A 8 -12.70 10.19 38.10
N LEU A 9 -12.05 9.07 37.88
CA LEU A 9 -12.68 7.88 37.29
C LEU A 9 -13.17 6.98 38.42
N ASN A 10 -14.46 6.69 38.42
CA ASN A 10 -15.09 5.70 39.29
C ASN A 10 -14.82 4.29 38.76
N GLY A 11 -14.31 3.43 39.65
CA GLY A 11 -14.13 2.01 39.36
C GLY A 11 -15.49 1.28 39.25
N ALA A 12 -15.57 0.39 38.28
CA ALA A 12 -16.60 -0.62 38.18
C ALA A 12 -15.97 -1.99 38.45
N ASP A 13 -16.46 -2.65 39.46
CA ASP A 13 -16.11 -4.03 39.86
C ASP A 13 -16.49 -5.01 38.76
N TYR A 14 -15.54 -5.89 38.38
CA TYR A 14 -15.82 -7.04 37.52
C TYR A 14 -15.70 -8.32 38.33
N ASP A 15 -16.86 -8.95 38.57
CA ASP A 15 -16.96 -10.30 39.12
C ASP A 15 -16.51 -11.34 38.09
N GLY A 16 -15.63 -12.24 38.50
CA GLY A 16 -15.07 -13.29 37.68
C GLY A 16 -16.05 -14.46 37.44
N PRO A 17 -15.93 -15.17 36.32
CA PRO A 17 -16.79 -16.34 36.05
C PRO A 17 -16.27 -17.63 36.69
N ALA A 18 -17.27 -18.39 37.14
CA ALA A 18 -17.16 -19.67 37.82
C ALA A 18 -16.51 -20.79 36.98
N SER A 19 -15.82 -21.67 37.70
CA SER A 19 -15.21 -22.92 37.22
C SER A 19 -16.25 -23.90 36.67
N LEU A 20 -16.05 -24.42 35.47
CA LEU A 20 -16.75 -25.58 34.93
C LEU A 20 -15.90 -26.84 35.08
N LYS A 21 -16.53 -27.84 35.72
CA LYS A 21 -15.99 -29.16 36.03
C LYS A 21 -15.77 -30.01 34.76
N SER A 22 -14.68 -30.76 34.77
CA SER A 22 -14.33 -31.81 33.81
C SER A 22 -15.36 -32.95 33.84
N GLY A 23 -15.98 -33.26 32.71
CA GLY A 23 -16.77 -34.48 32.48
C GLY A 23 -15.91 -35.51 31.70
N MET A 24 -15.76 -36.69 32.34
CA MET A 24 -15.14 -37.88 31.74
C MET A 24 -15.99 -38.40 30.58
N PHE A 25 -15.34 -38.67 29.43
CA PHE A 25 -15.93 -39.49 28.39
C PHE A 25 -15.18 -40.84 28.28
N ASN A 26 -15.98 -41.89 28.44
CA ASN A 26 -15.61 -43.28 28.31
C ASN A 26 -15.25 -43.62 26.86
N THR A 27 -14.18 -44.40 26.70
CA THR A 27 -13.82 -45.08 25.47
C THR A 27 -14.59 -46.39 25.30
N PRO A 28 -15.16 -46.72 24.12
CA PRO A 28 -15.66 -48.08 23.87
C PRO A 28 -14.57 -48.98 23.28
N GLU A 29 -14.58 -50.19 23.77
CA GLU A 29 -13.70 -51.31 23.46
C GLU A 29 -13.71 -51.72 21.99
N LYS A 30 -12.53 -52.18 21.55
CA LYS A 30 -12.30 -52.84 20.27
C LYS A 30 -12.75 -54.29 20.32
N THR A 31 -13.59 -54.71 19.39
CA THR A 31 -13.82 -56.10 19.06
C THR A 31 -13.22 -56.41 17.68
N PRO A 32 -12.47 -57.49 17.52
CA PRO A 32 -11.87 -57.84 16.20
C PRO A 32 -12.86 -58.72 15.39
N CYS A 33 -13.17 -58.31 14.18
CA CYS A 33 -13.86 -59.17 13.21
C CYS A 33 -12.91 -59.54 12.07
N HIS A 34 -12.46 -60.77 12.11
CA HIS A 34 -11.64 -61.39 11.05
C HIS A 34 -12.49 -61.91 9.89
N ALA A 35 -11.91 -61.72 8.71
CA ALA A 35 -11.99 -62.53 7.51
C ALA A 35 -13.38 -62.83 6.90
N ARG A 36 -13.61 -62.18 5.78
CA ARG A 36 -14.18 -62.71 4.51
C ARG A 36 -14.56 -61.51 3.65
N HIS A 37 -13.76 -61.21 2.64
CA HIS A 37 -14.14 -60.60 1.37
C HIS A 37 -12.89 -60.26 0.55
N ARG A 38 -12.21 -61.31 0.10
CA ARG A 38 -11.11 -61.17 -0.89
C ARG A 38 -11.53 -61.39 -2.34
N MET A 39 -12.81 -61.41 -2.68
CA MET A 39 -13.25 -61.66 -4.05
C MET A 39 -14.25 -60.67 -4.64
N GLN A 40 -14.55 -59.58 -4.00
CA GLN A 40 -15.39 -58.53 -4.60
C GLN A 40 -14.63 -57.24 -4.97
N ALA A 41 -13.35 -57.15 -4.63
CA ALA A 41 -12.55 -55.94 -4.90
C ALA A 41 -12.05 -55.84 -6.39
N VAL A 42 -12.02 -56.92 -7.15
CA VAL A 42 -11.52 -56.91 -8.53
C VAL A 42 -12.60 -56.52 -9.54
N ALA A 43 -13.88 -56.79 -9.25
CA ALA A 43 -14.97 -56.43 -10.15
C ALA A 43 -15.41 -54.96 -10.03
N MET A 44 -15.19 -54.33 -8.87
CA MET A 44 -15.50 -52.90 -8.66
C MET A 44 -14.43 -51.98 -9.24
N THR A 45 -13.18 -52.41 -9.34
CA THR A 45 -12.09 -51.61 -9.91
C THR A 45 -12.21 -51.45 -11.41
N LEU A 46 -12.81 -52.41 -12.14
CA LEU A 46 -13.04 -52.30 -13.57
C LEU A 46 -14.30 -51.51 -13.94
N ALA A 47 -15.30 -51.41 -13.02
CA ALA A 47 -16.49 -50.58 -13.24
C ALA A 47 -16.22 -49.10 -12.95
N CYS A 48 -15.26 -48.80 -12.08
CA CYS A 48 -14.81 -47.39 -11.86
C CYS A 48 -13.87 -46.86 -12.95
N LEU A 49 -13.17 -47.73 -13.71
CA LEU A 49 -12.37 -47.31 -14.87
C LEU A 49 -13.21 -47.04 -16.13
N GLY A 50 -14.44 -47.54 -16.18
CA GLY A 50 -15.37 -47.23 -17.28
C GLY A 50 -16.24 -46.00 -17.07
N MET A 51 -16.22 -45.41 -15.89
CA MET A 51 -16.88 -44.12 -15.54
C MET A 51 -15.88 -42.98 -15.26
N LEU A 52 -14.63 -43.12 -15.67
CA LEU A 52 -13.84 -41.98 -16.08
C LEU A 52 -14.39 -41.52 -17.44
N GLY A 53 -15.71 -41.19 -17.42
CA GLY A 53 -16.26 -40.20 -18.32
C GLY A 53 -15.32 -39.02 -18.19
N THR A 54 -14.75 -38.65 -19.32
CA THR A 54 -14.10 -37.38 -19.53
C THR A 54 -14.65 -36.37 -18.49
N VAL A 55 -13.86 -36.13 -17.44
CA VAL A 55 -13.91 -34.82 -16.82
C VAL A 55 -13.51 -33.94 -17.98
N HIS A 56 -14.49 -33.51 -18.74
CA HIS A 56 -14.40 -32.24 -19.43
C HIS A 56 -14.01 -31.30 -18.26
N ALA A 57 -12.74 -30.93 -18.17
CA ALA A 57 -12.46 -29.62 -17.74
C ALA A 57 -13.48 -28.78 -18.52
N GLN A 58 -14.53 -28.32 -17.88
CA GLN A 58 -15.25 -27.19 -18.37
C GLN A 58 -14.17 -26.14 -18.44
N ASP A 59 -13.59 -26.06 -19.65
CA ASP A 59 -12.98 -24.84 -20.12
C ASP A 59 -14.15 -23.87 -20.01
N THR A 60 -14.26 -23.21 -18.84
CA THR A 60 -15.19 -22.14 -18.62
C THR A 60 -14.65 -21.08 -19.55
N ALA A 61 -15.19 -21.09 -20.79
CA ALA A 61 -14.80 -20.15 -21.83
C ALA A 61 -14.86 -18.77 -21.17
N ARG A 62 -13.69 -18.14 -20.99
CA ARG A 62 -13.60 -16.82 -20.41
C ARG A 62 -14.39 -15.91 -21.31
N GLU A 63 -15.41 -15.24 -20.74
CA GLU A 63 -16.22 -14.30 -21.49
C GLU A 63 -15.41 -13.02 -21.74
N ASP A 64 -15.25 -12.66 -23.01
CA ASP A 64 -14.70 -11.37 -23.38
C ASP A 64 -15.76 -10.28 -23.29
N LEU A 65 -15.39 -9.12 -22.77
CA LEU A 65 -16.23 -7.94 -22.74
C LEU A 65 -15.76 -6.94 -23.80
N ALA A 66 -16.62 -6.66 -24.79
CA ALA A 66 -16.36 -5.68 -25.82
C ALA A 66 -17.61 -4.78 -26.03
N GLY A 67 -17.43 -3.63 -26.69
CA GLY A 67 -18.50 -2.67 -26.94
C GLY A 67 -18.68 -1.63 -25.85
N ALA A 68 -19.86 -1.03 -25.74
CA ALA A 68 -20.16 0.03 -24.79
C ALA A 68 -21.17 -0.44 -23.72
N TYR A 69 -20.93 -0.04 -22.48
CA TYR A 69 -21.77 -0.34 -21.32
C TYR A 69 -22.10 0.96 -20.58
N ASP A 70 -23.39 1.29 -20.49
CA ASP A 70 -23.87 2.47 -19.75
C ASP A 70 -24.37 2.10 -18.33
N ALA A 71 -24.13 0.85 -17.92
CA ALA A 71 -24.52 0.32 -16.61
C ALA A 71 -23.43 -0.61 -16.05
N THR A 72 -23.50 -0.85 -14.73
CA THR A 72 -22.59 -1.78 -14.05
C THR A 72 -22.70 -3.19 -14.61
N VAL A 73 -21.57 -3.78 -15.02
CA VAL A 73 -21.47 -5.19 -15.35
C VAL A 73 -21.23 -5.98 -14.05
N ALA A 74 -22.28 -6.63 -13.54
CA ALA A 74 -22.21 -7.42 -12.32
C ALA A 74 -21.88 -8.89 -12.63
N ARG A 75 -20.96 -9.48 -11.87
CA ARG A 75 -20.58 -10.90 -11.92
C ARG A 75 -20.92 -11.58 -10.60
N THR A 76 -21.77 -12.61 -10.66
CA THR A 76 -22.33 -13.29 -9.48
C THR A 76 -21.89 -14.73 -9.34
N ALA A 77 -21.18 -15.29 -10.31
CA ALA A 77 -20.66 -16.65 -10.23
C ALA A 77 -19.58 -16.77 -9.15
N SER A 78 -19.44 -17.94 -8.55
CA SER A 78 -18.45 -18.23 -7.50
C SER A 78 -17.00 -18.00 -7.96
N ASP A 79 -16.75 -18.09 -9.28
CA ASP A 79 -15.46 -17.78 -9.91
C ASP A 79 -15.73 -17.13 -11.26
N ALA A 80 -15.96 -15.81 -11.23
CA ALA A 80 -16.24 -15.05 -12.44
C ALA A 80 -14.94 -14.85 -13.24
N ALA A 81 -14.78 -15.59 -14.32
CA ALA A 81 -13.64 -15.47 -15.23
C ALA A 81 -14.03 -14.64 -16.45
N LEU A 82 -13.33 -13.53 -16.65
CA LEU A 82 -13.34 -12.74 -17.87
C LEU A 82 -12.06 -13.00 -18.65
N GLY A 83 -12.16 -13.10 -19.96
CA GLY A 83 -11.00 -13.17 -20.86
C GLY A 83 -10.37 -11.81 -21.05
N THR A 84 -10.64 -11.19 -22.18
CA THR A 84 -10.21 -9.83 -22.50
C THR A 84 -11.36 -8.84 -22.30
N VAL A 85 -11.05 -7.73 -21.62
CA VAL A 85 -11.93 -6.57 -21.50
C VAL A 85 -11.40 -5.48 -22.42
N SER A 86 -12.10 -5.22 -23.56
CA SER A 86 -11.82 -4.14 -24.52
C SER A 86 -13.00 -3.16 -24.60
N ALA A 87 -13.86 -3.18 -23.59
CA ALA A 87 -15.11 -2.44 -23.56
C ALA A 87 -14.92 -1.00 -23.05
N THR A 88 -15.83 -0.12 -23.48
CA THR A 88 -16.00 1.22 -22.91
C THR A 88 -17.17 1.22 -21.92
N PHE A 89 -16.89 1.59 -20.67
CA PHE A 89 -17.88 1.75 -19.60
C PHE A 89 -18.13 3.24 -19.37
N ASN A 90 -19.37 3.72 -19.63
CA ASN A 90 -19.80 5.09 -19.39
C ASN A 90 -20.89 5.09 -18.30
N VAL A 91 -20.49 4.87 -17.05
CA VAL A 91 -21.44 4.67 -15.96
C VAL A 91 -21.51 5.89 -15.05
N THR A 92 -22.68 6.54 -15.03
CA THR A 92 -22.92 7.74 -14.22
C THR A 92 -24.14 7.54 -13.32
N GLY A 93 -24.09 8.06 -12.10
CA GLY A 93 -25.23 7.96 -11.17
C GLY A 93 -25.06 8.75 -9.88
N SER A 94 -26.07 8.68 -9.02
CA SER A 94 -26.07 9.29 -7.68
C SER A 94 -25.89 8.28 -6.53
N SER A 95 -25.88 6.99 -6.82
CA SER A 95 -25.59 5.91 -5.86
C SER A 95 -24.15 5.44 -6.01
N ASN A 96 -23.78 4.34 -5.35
CA ASN A 96 -22.49 3.68 -5.62
C ASN A 96 -22.44 3.18 -7.07
N VAL A 97 -21.56 3.75 -7.88
CA VAL A 97 -21.43 3.49 -9.31
C VAL A 97 -20.22 2.62 -9.56
N ARG A 98 -20.33 1.62 -10.44
CA ARG A 98 -19.27 0.66 -10.74
C ARG A 98 -19.21 0.37 -12.24
N GLY A 99 -18.01 0.21 -12.79
CA GLY A 99 -17.82 -0.37 -14.11
C GLY A 99 -18.05 -1.89 -14.06
N ILE A 100 -17.19 -2.62 -13.38
CA ILE A 100 -17.31 -4.07 -13.15
C ILE A 100 -17.49 -4.34 -11.65
N TRP A 101 -18.40 -5.27 -11.30
CA TRP A 101 -18.67 -5.65 -9.92
C TRP A 101 -18.62 -7.17 -9.72
N GLY A 102 -17.61 -7.67 -8.99
CA GLY A 102 -17.50 -9.05 -8.52
C GLY A 102 -18.29 -9.25 -7.24
N LYS A 103 -19.28 -10.16 -7.23
CA LYS A 103 -20.18 -10.36 -6.08
C LYS A 103 -19.83 -11.56 -5.22
N SER A 104 -19.11 -12.55 -5.75
CA SER A 104 -18.75 -13.77 -5.03
C SER A 104 -17.49 -14.43 -5.62
N GLY A 105 -16.79 -15.25 -4.82
CA GLY A 105 -15.62 -16.02 -5.23
C GLY A 105 -14.40 -15.16 -5.57
N THR A 106 -13.84 -15.38 -6.75
CA THR A 106 -12.72 -14.58 -7.30
C THR A 106 -13.15 -13.96 -8.62
N LEU A 107 -12.95 -12.66 -8.77
CA LEU A 107 -13.07 -11.97 -10.05
C LEU A 107 -11.72 -12.07 -10.78
N SER A 108 -11.63 -12.99 -11.73
CA SER A 108 -10.44 -13.17 -12.57
C SER A 108 -10.63 -12.49 -13.92
N ILE A 109 -9.69 -11.63 -14.31
CA ILE A 109 -9.67 -10.94 -15.59
C ILE A 109 -8.34 -11.27 -16.29
N GLY A 110 -8.40 -11.92 -17.45
CA GLY A 110 -7.19 -12.26 -18.20
C GLY A 110 -6.41 -11.05 -18.64
N ALA A 111 -7.09 -10.10 -19.29
CA ALA A 111 -6.51 -8.83 -19.69
C ALA A 111 -7.55 -7.71 -19.71
N ILE A 112 -7.12 -6.50 -19.35
CA ILE A 112 -7.80 -5.25 -19.66
C ILE A 112 -6.99 -4.60 -20.77
N ALA A 113 -7.53 -4.58 -21.98
CA ALA A 113 -6.84 -4.14 -23.18
C ALA A 113 -6.57 -2.62 -23.19
N GLY A 114 -5.63 -2.13 -23.99
CA GLY A 114 -5.28 -0.72 -24.06
C GLY A 114 -6.41 0.18 -24.57
N ASP A 115 -7.35 -0.36 -25.35
CA ASP A 115 -8.56 0.33 -25.81
C ASP A 115 -9.73 0.28 -24.80
N ALA A 116 -9.61 -0.45 -23.71
CA ALA A 116 -10.61 -0.46 -22.65
C ALA A 116 -10.66 0.89 -21.93
N VAL A 117 -11.88 1.44 -21.74
CA VAL A 117 -12.09 2.73 -21.08
C VAL A 117 -13.17 2.60 -20.01
N PHE A 118 -12.84 3.00 -18.79
CA PHE A 118 -13.77 3.07 -17.67
C PHE A 118 -14.02 4.53 -17.30
N ASN A 119 -15.06 5.13 -17.82
CA ASN A 119 -15.57 6.45 -17.42
C ASN A 119 -16.67 6.23 -16.37
N VAL A 120 -16.31 6.28 -15.11
CA VAL A 120 -17.24 6.02 -14.00
C VAL A 120 -17.34 7.25 -13.11
N SER A 121 -18.52 7.83 -13.00
CA SER A 121 -18.72 9.04 -12.22
C SER A 121 -19.91 8.95 -11.27
N SER A 122 -19.77 9.49 -10.07
CA SER A 122 -20.84 9.61 -9.08
C SER A 122 -21.02 11.05 -8.60
N THR A 123 -22.28 11.52 -8.60
CA THR A 123 -22.63 12.87 -8.14
C THR A 123 -22.84 12.96 -6.63
N ALA A 124 -23.11 11.85 -5.93
CA ALA A 124 -23.46 11.86 -4.52
C ALA A 124 -22.75 10.78 -3.68
N ASN A 125 -22.44 9.63 -4.25
CA ASN A 125 -21.84 8.48 -3.58
C ASN A 125 -20.55 8.03 -4.27
N ASN A 126 -20.02 6.85 -3.87
CA ASN A 126 -18.74 6.35 -4.36
C ASN A 126 -18.76 5.96 -5.84
N ALA A 127 -17.62 6.11 -6.49
CA ALA A 127 -17.36 5.65 -7.85
C ALA A 127 -16.19 4.65 -7.89
N PHE A 128 -16.37 3.55 -8.62
CA PHE A 128 -15.39 2.47 -8.74
C PHE A 128 -15.25 2.00 -10.19
N GLY A 129 -14.04 1.90 -10.68
CA GLY A 129 -13.82 1.24 -11.99
C GLY A 129 -14.11 -0.25 -11.88
N ILE A 130 -13.39 -0.96 -11.01
CA ILE A 130 -13.63 -2.36 -10.64
C ILE A 130 -13.83 -2.43 -9.13
N ASP A 131 -14.87 -3.12 -8.68
CA ASP A 131 -15.21 -3.28 -7.27
C ASP A 131 -15.61 -4.72 -6.95
N THR A 132 -15.43 -5.13 -5.70
CA THR A 132 -15.91 -6.44 -5.26
C THR A 132 -16.70 -6.36 -3.96
N SER A 133 -17.52 -7.39 -3.71
CA SER A 133 -18.17 -7.63 -2.43
C SER A 133 -17.19 -8.20 -1.40
N SER A 134 -17.60 -8.20 -0.12
CA SER A 134 -16.80 -8.75 0.98
C SER A 134 -16.34 -10.20 0.69
N GLY A 135 -15.07 -10.48 0.93
CA GLY A 135 -14.45 -11.78 0.74
C GLY A 135 -14.08 -12.14 -0.70
N VAL A 136 -14.36 -11.27 -1.68
CA VAL A 136 -14.08 -11.53 -3.09
C VAL A 136 -12.70 -11.01 -3.49
N ASN A 137 -11.83 -11.91 -3.92
CA ASN A 137 -10.51 -11.58 -4.46
C ASN A 137 -10.60 -10.99 -5.87
N VAL A 138 -9.55 -10.28 -6.28
CA VAL A 138 -9.38 -9.81 -7.66
C VAL A 138 -8.06 -10.35 -8.19
N ASP A 139 -8.09 -10.89 -9.40
CA ASP A 139 -6.91 -11.33 -10.13
C ASP A 139 -6.95 -10.81 -11.57
N ILE A 140 -5.99 -9.96 -11.93
CA ILE A 140 -5.88 -9.36 -13.26
C ILE A 140 -4.53 -9.75 -13.85
N GLY A 141 -4.53 -10.46 -14.98
CA GLY A 141 -3.29 -10.85 -15.65
C GLY A 141 -2.53 -9.63 -16.19
N THR A 142 -3.18 -8.85 -17.05
CA THR A 142 -2.61 -7.63 -17.66
C THR A 142 -3.58 -6.46 -17.59
N LEU A 143 -3.08 -5.30 -17.21
CA LEU A 143 -3.82 -4.04 -17.17
C LEU A 143 -3.16 -3.03 -18.11
N ALA A 144 -3.85 -2.67 -19.21
CA ALA A 144 -3.40 -1.67 -20.18
C ALA A 144 -4.43 -0.54 -20.40
N GLY A 145 -5.65 -0.68 -19.89
CA GLY A 145 -6.76 0.24 -20.14
C GLY A 145 -6.72 1.55 -19.36
N THR A 146 -7.65 2.44 -19.70
CA THR A 146 -7.82 3.75 -19.08
C THR A 146 -8.97 3.75 -18.08
N PHE A 147 -8.73 4.23 -16.87
CA PHE A 147 -9.71 4.41 -15.81
C PHE A 147 -9.84 5.89 -15.44
N ASN A 148 -10.96 6.50 -15.82
CA ASN A 148 -11.33 7.87 -15.47
C ASN A 148 -12.44 7.78 -14.41
N ILE A 149 -12.10 7.84 -13.15
CA ILE A 149 -13.04 7.64 -12.05
C ILE A 149 -13.20 8.92 -11.25
N SER A 150 -14.44 9.37 -11.08
CA SER A 150 -14.69 10.61 -10.35
C SER A 150 -15.87 10.49 -9.38
N ALA A 151 -15.76 11.15 -8.23
CA ALA A 151 -16.82 11.27 -7.24
C ALA A 151 -16.90 12.70 -6.69
N ALA A 152 -18.09 13.33 -6.83
CA ALA A 152 -18.24 14.73 -6.46
C ALA A 152 -18.27 14.99 -4.96
N ARG A 153 -18.66 14.01 -4.14
CA ARG A 153 -18.88 14.20 -2.68
C ARG A 153 -18.27 13.13 -1.79
N THR A 154 -17.82 12.02 -2.34
CA THR A 154 -17.35 10.86 -1.60
C THR A 154 -16.11 10.28 -2.25
N ASN A 155 -15.83 8.98 -2.02
CA ASN A 155 -14.61 8.32 -2.47
C ASN A 155 -14.69 7.90 -3.94
N ALA A 156 -13.60 8.03 -4.66
CA ALA A 156 -13.37 7.41 -5.95
C ALA A 156 -12.23 6.39 -5.85
N THR A 157 -12.36 5.25 -6.51
CA THR A 157 -11.32 4.21 -6.52
C THR A 157 -11.26 3.55 -7.88
N GLY A 158 -10.06 3.42 -8.43
CA GLY A 158 -9.84 2.73 -9.71
C GLY A 158 -10.19 1.26 -9.61
N ILE A 159 -9.48 0.52 -8.77
CA ILE A 159 -9.68 -0.92 -8.55
C ILE A 159 -9.75 -1.17 -7.04
N ARG A 160 -10.82 -1.84 -6.55
CA ARG A 160 -10.98 -2.20 -5.15
C ARG A 160 -11.29 -3.68 -4.97
N SER A 161 -10.58 -4.33 -4.05
CA SER A 161 -10.88 -5.69 -3.60
C SER A 161 -11.22 -5.71 -2.12
N TYR A 162 -12.31 -6.37 -1.75
CA TYR A 162 -12.66 -6.72 -0.37
C TYR A 162 -12.21 -8.14 0.02
N GLY A 163 -11.45 -8.81 -0.85
CA GLY A 163 -10.88 -10.13 -0.60
C GLY A 163 -9.54 -10.06 0.11
N LYS A 164 -8.96 -11.25 0.33
CA LYS A 164 -7.63 -11.40 0.96
C LYS A 164 -6.48 -11.07 0.01
N ILE A 165 -6.73 -11.08 -1.30
CA ILE A 165 -5.71 -10.83 -2.33
C ILE A 165 -6.31 -9.97 -3.44
N LEU A 166 -5.56 -8.93 -3.81
CA LEU A 166 -5.68 -8.21 -5.07
C LEU A 166 -4.38 -8.40 -5.83
N SER A 167 -4.43 -9.15 -6.91
CA SER A 167 -3.26 -9.49 -7.73
C SER A 167 -3.37 -8.84 -9.11
N ILE A 168 -2.29 -8.24 -9.59
CA ILE A 168 -2.16 -7.73 -10.95
C ILE A 168 -0.79 -8.19 -11.48
N GLY A 169 -0.78 -9.02 -12.52
CA GLY A 169 0.47 -9.52 -13.10
C GLY A 169 1.31 -8.39 -13.67
N THR A 170 0.74 -7.61 -14.59
CA THR A 170 1.44 -6.48 -15.22
C THR A 170 0.50 -5.29 -15.42
N ILE A 171 0.92 -4.11 -14.98
CA ILE A 171 0.36 -2.82 -15.36
C ILE A 171 1.28 -2.25 -16.44
N THR A 172 0.80 -2.20 -17.68
CA THR A 172 1.61 -1.80 -18.84
C THR A 172 1.79 -0.29 -18.91
N GLU A 173 2.70 0.19 -19.75
CA GLU A 173 2.97 1.63 -19.93
C GLU A 173 1.77 2.42 -20.48
N ASP A 174 0.85 1.74 -21.20
CA ASP A 174 -0.38 2.34 -21.73
C ASP A 174 -1.46 2.50 -20.65
N ALA A 175 -1.33 1.80 -19.51
CA ALA A 175 -2.32 1.85 -18.44
C ALA A 175 -2.36 3.22 -17.77
N LEU A 176 -3.57 3.76 -17.62
CA LEU A 176 -3.83 5.00 -16.91
C LEU A 176 -4.96 4.82 -15.90
N ILE A 177 -4.68 5.03 -14.63
CA ILE A 177 -5.71 5.14 -13.59
C ILE A 177 -5.73 6.59 -13.11
N SER A 178 -6.77 7.33 -13.47
CA SER A 178 -6.98 8.74 -13.12
C SER A 178 -8.18 8.87 -12.19
N ILE A 179 -7.95 9.34 -10.99
CA ILE A 179 -8.95 9.49 -9.93
C ILE A 179 -9.08 10.96 -9.57
N THR A 180 -10.31 11.46 -9.59
CA THR A 180 -10.63 12.83 -9.14
C THR A 180 -11.78 12.78 -8.16
N ALA A 181 -11.61 13.33 -6.95
CA ALA A 181 -12.67 13.34 -5.94
C ALA A 181 -12.48 14.46 -4.91
N ASN A 182 -13.50 14.67 -4.07
CA ASN A 182 -13.46 15.63 -2.97
C ASN A 182 -13.39 14.96 -1.59
N PHE A 183 -13.08 13.65 -1.53
CA PHE A 183 -12.94 12.90 -0.28
C PHE A 183 -11.80 11.88 -0.41
N SER A 184 -11.64 10.96 0.54
CA SER A 184 -10.55 9.97 0.49
C SER A 184 -10.66 9.06 -0.74
N SER A 185 -9.60 8.93 -1.50
CA SER A 185 -9.63 8.16 -2.75
C SER A 185 -8.34 7.40 -3.00
N ASN A 186 -8.46 6.33 -3.79
CA ASN A 186 -7.36 5.41 -4.01
C ASN A 186 -7.27 5.02 -5.49
N GLY A 187 -6.06 4.91 -6.01
CA GLY A 187 -5.84 4.32 -7.33
C GLY A 187 -6.19 2.83 -7.32
N ILE A 188 -5.47 2.04 -6.52
CA ILE A 188 -5.71 0.60 -6.32
C ILE A 188 -5.79 0.32 -4.81
N TYR A 189 -6.82 -0.40 -4.37
CA TYR A 189 -7.15 -0.58 -2.97
C TYR A 189 -7.47 -2.04 -2.60
N ALA A 190 -6.62 -2.66 -1.79
CA ALA A 190 -6.90 -3.95 -1.15
C ALA A 190 -7.43 -3.71 0.27
N TYR A 191 -8.76 -3.84 0.48
CA TYR A 191 -9.41 -3.43 1.73
C TYR A 191 -9.14 -4.37 2.91
N GLN A 192 -9.08 -5.68 2.68
CA GLN A 192 -8.87 -6.68 3.75
C GLN A 192 -7.70 -7.62 3.45
N GLY A 193 -6.85 -7.25 2.51
CA GLY A 193 -5.86 -8.15 1.98
C GLY A 193 -4.58 -7.46 1.53
N ARG A 194 -3.70 -8.29 0.96
CA ARG A 194 -2.47 -7.82 0.34
C ARG A 194 -2.72 -7.39 -1.11
N LEU A 195 -1.86 -6.51 -1.58
CA LEU A 195 -1.78 -6.05 -2.95
C LEU A 195 -0.49 -6.58 -3.58
N ASP A 196 -0.62 -7.39 -4.61
CA ASP A 196 0.51 -7.97 -5.35
C ASP A 196 0.52 -7.41 -6.79
N ILE A 197 1.61 -6.76 -7.20
CA ILE A 197 1.82 -6.28 -8.57
C ILE A 197 3.14 -6.86 -9.07
N GLY A 198 3.12 -7.65 -10.16
CA GLY A 198 4.34 -8.21 -10.75
C GLY A 198 5.22 -7.11 -11.39
N THR A 199 4.66 -6.37 -12.35
CA THR A 199 5.32 -5.25 -13.01
C THR A 199 4.42 -4.01 -13.03
N MET A 200 4.96 -2.88 -12.63
CA MET A 200 4.31 -1.57 -12.66
C MET A 200 5.02 -0.66 -13.68
N ALA A 201 4.44 -0.49 -14.86
CA ALA A 201 4.95 0.38 -15.92
C ALA A 201 3.98 1.51 -16.30
N GLY A 202 2.71 1.41 -15.88
CA GLY A 202 1.66 2.38 -16.15
C GLY A 202 1.62 3.55 -15.17
N LYS A 203 0.58 4.35 -15.29
CA LYS A 203 0.41 5.59 -14.52
C LYS A 203 -0.81 5.52 -13.62
N ILE A 204 -0.62 5.87 -12.35
CA ILE A 204 -1.69 6.05 -11.37
C ILE A 204 -1.64 7.48 -10.87
N SER A 205 -2.73 8.22 -11.06
CA SER A 205 -2.89 9.59 -10.59
C SER A 205 -4.13 9.70 -9.73
N VAL A 206 -3.96 10.10 -8.49
CA VAL A 206 -5.04 10.39 -7.55
C VAL A 206 -4.94 11.86 -7.17
N ASP A 207 -5.90 12.66 -7.66
CA ASP A 207 -5.94 14.10 -7.42
C ASP A 207 -7.22 14.48 -6.68
N LEU A 208 -7.05 14.99 -5.47
CA LEU A 208 -8.14 15.43 -4.61
C LEU A 208 -8.09 16.95 -4.43
N GLY A 209 -9.20 17.61 -4.71
CA GLY A 209 -9.32 19.05 -4.43
C GLY A 209 -9.13 19.36 -2.95
N THR A 210 -10.19 19.17 -2.15
CA THR A 210 -10.18 19.41 -0.69
C THR A 210 -10.37 18.13 0.12
N GLY A 211 -10.12 16.97 -0.50
CA GLY A 211 -10.41 15.66 0.09
C GLY A 211 -9.41 15.23 1.17
N ASN A 212 -9.79 14.26 2.01
CA ASN A 212 -9.01 13.85 3.16
C ASN A 212 -7.68 13.18 2.76
N TYR A 213 -7.73 12.01 2.10
CA TYR A 213 -6.53 11.24 1.76
C TYR A 213 -6.47 10.86 0.29
N ALA A 214 -5.41 11.24 -0.38
CA ALA A 214 -5.05 10.72 -1.70
C ALA A 214 -4.06 9.57 -1.55
N ARG A 215 -4.39 8.38 -2.11
CA ARG A 215 -3.49 7.22 -2.08
C ARG A 215 -3.36 6.58 -3.45
N GLY A 216 -2.13 6.40 -3.92
CA GLY A 216 -1.88 5.70 -5.17
C GLY A 216 -2.19 4.21 -5.04
N LEU A 217 -1.43 3.49 -4.23
CA LEU A 217 -1.63 2.09 -3.86
C LEU A 217 -1.88 1.99 -2.36
N TYR A 218 -2.91 1.23 -1.99
CA TYR A 218 -3.29 1.10 -0.59
C TYR A 218 -3.68 -0.34 -0.21
N ALA A 219 -3.01 -0.89 0.81
CA ALA A 219 -3.42 -2.12 1.48
C ALA A 219 -3.87 -1.80 2.90
N TYR A 220 -5.14 -2.11 3.21
CA TYR A 220 -5.74 -1.89 4.52
C TYR A 220 -6.20 -3.21 5.13
N GLY A 221 -5.83 -3.47 6.35
CA GLY A 221 -6.29 -4.62 7.10
C GLY A 221 -7.19 -4.22 8.27
N ASN A 222 -8.15 -5.08 8.62
CA ASN A 222 -8.94 -4.87 9.82
C ASN A 222 -8.11 -5.27 11.06
N THR A 223 -8.09 -4.42 12.07
CA THR A 223 -7.34 -4.59 13.34
C THR A 223 -7.76 -5.81 14.16
N MET A 224 -8.90 -6.45 13.85
CA MET A 224 -9.44 -7.54 14.67
C MET A 224 -8.79 -8.92 14.42
N ASP A 225 -8.00 -9.07 13.37
CA ASP A 225 -7.29 -10.33 13.09
C ASP A 225 -5.82 -10.29 13.54
N TYR A 226 -5.58 -10.08 14.83
CA TYR A 226 -4.21 -10.11 15.43
C TYR A 226 -3.49 -11.46 15.31
N GLN A 227 -4.14 -12.52 14.79
CA GLN A 227 -3.60 -13.88 14.75
C GLN A 227 -3.54 -14.51 13.34
N GLY A 228 -3.87 -13.78 12.29
CA GLY A 228 -3.83 -14.29 10.92
C GLY A 228 -2.51 -14.01 10.19
N PRO A 229 -2.20 -14.76 9.10
CA PRO A 229 -1.02 -14.49 8.28
C PRO A 229 -1.09 -13.08 7.67
N ARG A 230 0.07 -12.50 7.37
CA ARG A 230 0.31 -11.14 6.85
C ARG A 230 -0.41 -10.88 5.51
N TYR A 231 -1.70 -10.55 5.57
CA TYR A 231 -2.52 -10.26 4.38
C TYR A 231 -2.64 -8.76 4.09
N LYS A 232 -1.65 -7.96 4.48
CA LYS A 232 -1.78 -6.50 4.46
C LYS A 232 -0.62 -5.83 3.72
N ASP A 233 0.21 -6.65 3.08
CA ASP A 233 1.41 -6.18 2.42
C ASP A 233 1.11 -5.58 1.05
N VAL A 234 1.93 -4.63 0.64
CA VAL A 234 2.04 -4.20 -0.75
C VAL A 234 3.32 -4.77 -1.33
N ASN A 235 3.20 -5.63 -2.33
CA ASN A 235 4.33 -6.25 -3.00
C ASN A 235 4.37 -5.81 -4.46
N ILE A 236 5.49 -5.26 -4.89
CA ILE A 236 5.74 -4.88 -6.28
C ILE A 236 7.04 -5.56 -6.72
N GLY A 237 6.99 -6.36 -7.78
CA GLY A 237 8.19 -6.98 -8.35
C GLY A 237 9.09 -5.90 -8.97
N THR A 238 8.75 -5.39 -10.12
CA THR A 238 9.50 -4.33 -10.80
C THR A 238 8.65 -3.09 -11.00
N PHE A 239 9.13 -1.97 -10.52
CA PHE A 239 8.58 -0.66 -10.84
C PHE A 239 9.41 -0.05 -11.97
N SER A 240 8.91 -0.11 -13.18
CA SER A 240 9.60 0.27 -14.42
C SER A 240 9.82 1.78 -14.52
N SER A 241 10.79 2.21 -15.31
CA SER A 241 11.11 3.62 -15.54
C SER A 241 9.98 4.43 -16.20
N THR A 242 9.04 3.79 -16.89
CA THR A 242 7.83 4.42 -17.43
C THR A 242 6.70 4.51 -16.40
N GLY A 243 6.79 3.73 -15.33
CA GLY A 243 5.77 3.69 -14.28
C GLY A 243 5.76 4.93 -13.41
N SER A 244 4.58 5.38 -13.04
CA SER A 244 4.44 6.47 -12.08
C SER A 244 3.22 6.34 -11.18
N ILE A 245 3.38 6.74 -9.92
CA ILE A 245 2.31 6.92 -8.96
C ILE A 245 2.35 8.36 -8.47
N SER A 246 1.25 9.08 -8.63
CA SER A 246 1.07 10.44 -8.11
C SER A 246 -0.17 10.47 -7.23
N ALA A 247 0.00 10.87 -5.99
CA ALA A 247 -1.07 11.12 -5.06
C ALA A 247 -1.00 12.57 -4.58
N ALA A 248 -2.05 13.35 -4.84
CA ALA A 248 -2.08 14.77 -4.50
C ALA A 248 -3.39 15.16 -3.82
N THR A 249 -3.30 16.07 -2.85
CA THR A 249 -4.46 16.76 -2.26
C THR A 249 -4.15 18.23 -2.08
N ALA A 250 -5.11 19.11 -2.45
CA ALA A 250 -4.91 20.55 -2.33
C ALA A 250 -5.22 21.07 -0.93
N GLY A 251 -6.03 20.40 -0.13
CA GLY A 251 -6.45 20.88 1.20
C GLY A 251 -6.86 19.77 2.17
N GLY A 252 -6.49 18.52 1.91
CA GLY A 252 -6.89 17.37 2.73
C GLY A 252 -5.83 16.92 3.73
N TYR A 253 -6.16 15.90 4.53
CA TYR A 253 -5.31 15.36 5.60
C TYR A 253 -3.97 14.79 5.11
N GLY A 254 -3.85 14.35 3.86
CA GLY A 254 -2.54 13.92 3.40
C GLY A 254 -2.52 13.15 2.09
N ALA A 255 -1.32 12.99 1.57
CA ALA A 255 -1.05 12.24 0.35
C ALA A 255 -0.08 11.09 0.62
N ARG A 256 -0.37 9.92 0.05
CA ARG A 256 0.44 8.72 0.16
C ARG A 256 0.63 8.12 -1.24
N GLY A 257 1.87 7.99 -1.68
CA GLY A 257 2.14 7.29 -2.93
C GLY A 257 1.77 5.81 -2.81
N ILE A 258 2.39 5.12 -1.87
CA ILE A 258 2.12 3.71 -1.51
C ILE A 258 1.94 3.62 0.00
N GLN A 259 0.86 2.96 0.45
CA GLN A 259 0.60 2.77 1.88
C GLN A 259 0.20 1.34 2.21
N SER A 260 0.86 0.75 3.22
CA SER A 260 0.41 -0.45 3.93
C SER A 260 0.09 -0.10 5.38
N ASN A 261 -1.21 -0.10 5.73
CA ASN A 261 -1.65 0.40 7.04
C ASN A 261 -1.40 -0.56 8.21
N TYR A 262 -1.17 -1.86 7.95
CA TYR A 262 -0.91 -2.88 8.99
C TYR A 262 0.06 -3.97 8.52
N GLY A 263 0.88 -3.73 7.52
CA GLY A 263 1.81 -4.69 6.95
C GLY A 263 3.05 -4.01 6.40
N GLN A 264 3.70 -4.68 5.50
CA GLN A 264 4.97 -4.29 4.89
C GLN A 264 4.76 -3.72 3.49
N VAL A 265 5.72 -2.93 3.03
CA VAL A 265 5.86 -2.58 1.62
C VAL A 265 7.15 -3.19 1.08
N ASN A 266 7.03 -4.03 0.06
CA ASN A 266 8.15 -4.71 -0.57
C ASN A 266 8.18 -4.35 -2.06
N ILE A 267 9.24 -3.70 -2.51
CA ILE A 267 9.49 -3.36 -3.91
C ILE A 267 10.83 -3.97 -4.29
N THR A 268 10.84 -4.94 -5.21
CA THR A 268 12.10 -5.61 -5.58
C THR A 268 13.04 -4.69 -6.34
N ARG A 269 12.52 -3.85 -7.23
CA ARG A 269 13.29 -2.86 -8.01
C ARG A 269 12.45 -1.62 -8.30
N LEU A 270 13.02 -0.44 -8.10
CA LEU A 270 12.37 0.84 -8.37
C LEU A 270 13.16 1.65 -9.42
N ASP A 271 12.66 1.71 -10.63
CA ASP A 271 13.16 2.58 -11.70
C ASP A 271 12.17 3.71 -12.05
N GLY A 272 10.92 3.62 -11.57
CA GLY A 272 9.84 4.58 -11.82
C GLY A 272 9.74 5.68 -10.76
N GLN A 273 8.63 6.39 -10.78
CA GLN A 273 8.43 7.58 -9.97
C GLN A 273 7.25 7.43 -9.00
N ILE A 274 7.45 7.78 -7.75
CA ILE A 274 6.43 7.85 -6.72
C ILE A 274 6.40 9.26 -6.15
N THR A 275 5.26 9.93 -6.26
CA THR A 275 5.08 11.30 -5.76
C THR A 275 3.89 11.37 -4.82
N ALA A 276 4.07 11.99 -3.68
CA ALA A 276 3.02 12.37 -2.76
C ALA A 276 3.08 13.88 -2.49
N ALA A 277 1.96 14.59 -2.70
CA ALA A 277 1.90 16.03 -2.51
C ALA A 277 0.68 16.43 -1.68
N SER A 278 0.88 17.16 -0.58
CA SER A 278 -0.19 17.73 0.24
C SER A 278 -0.10 19.26 0.21
N GLY A 279 -1.18 19.90 -0.26
CA GLY A 279 -1.28 21.36 -0.34
C GLY A 279 -1.89 22.01 0.91
N SER A 280 -2.24 21.25 1.94
CA SER A 280 -2.82 21.79 3.17
C SER A 280 -1.81 22.67 3.93
N ASN A 281 -2.28 23.81 4.41
CA ASN A 281 -1.54 24.69 5.30
C ASN A 281 -1.96 24.51 6.78
N ASP A 282 -2.76 23.51 7.10
CA ASP A 282 -3.20 23.24 8.46
C ASP A 282 -2.09 22.52 9.23
N GLU A 283 -1.83 22.94 10.45
CA GLU A 283 -0.75 22.44 11.31
C GLU A 283 -1.16 21.20 12.14
N SER A 284 -2.26 20.52 11.80
CA SER A 284 -2.64 19.30 12.49
C SER A 284 -1.82 18.11 11.98
N GLU A 285 -1.53 17.13 12.85
CA GLU A 285 -0.62 16.01 12.63
C GLU A 285 -0.97 15.10 11.41
N ASP A 286 -2.21 15.20 10.92
CA ASP A 286 -2.69 14.37 9.80
C ASP A 286 -2.32 14.90 8.40
N PHE A 287 -1.80 16.14 8.29
CA PHE A 287 -1.57 16.82 7.00
C PHE A 287 -0.18 16.57 6.41
N SER A 288 0.21 15.31 6.32
CA SER A 288 1.53 14.89 5.84
C SER A 288 1.53 14.39 4.40
N ALA A 289 2.69 14.44 3.75
CA ALA A 289 2.96 13.81 2.48
C ALA A 289 3.98 12.68 2.69
N ILE A 290 3.65 11.44 2.26
CA ILE A 290 4.56 10.30 2.38
C ILE A 290 4.63 9.55 1.05
N GLY A 291 5.84 9.42 0.52
CA GLY A 291 6.05 8.67 -0.73
C GLY A 291 5.70 7.20 -0.56
N ILE A 292 6.34 6.52 0.38
CA ILE A 292 6.08 5.11 0.74
C ILE A 292 5.93 4.99 2.25
N GLU A 293 4.80 4.45 2.70
CA GLU A 293 4.48 4.26 4.12
C GLU A 293 4.17 2.79 4.42
N ALA A 294 4.76 2.27 5.49
CA ALA A 294 4.41 0.97 6.04
C ALA A 294 4.37 1.04 7.57
N ARG A 295 3.34 0.43 8.18
CA ARG A 295 3.31 0.32 9.64
C ARG A 295 4.34 -0.69 10.18
N GLU A 296 4.66 -1.74 9.38
CA GLU A 296 5.73 -2.68 9.71
C GLU A 296 7.02 -2.26 8.99
N ASN A 297 7.52 -3.05 8.08
CA ASN A 297 8.80 -2.80 7.43
C ASN A 297 8.65 -2.29 5.99
N ILE A 298 9.63 -1.55 5.53
CA ILE A 298 9.81 -1.25 4.11
C ILE A 298 11.05 -1.99 3.62
N THR A 299 10.88 -2.79 2.56
CA THR A 299 11.99 -3.36 1.81
C THR A 299 11.93 -2.81 0.39
N LEU A 300 12.85 -1.93 0.08
CA LEU A 300 13.07 -1.41 -1.26
C LEU A 300 14.38 -2.02 -1.76
N GLY A 301 14.32 -2.84 -2.81
CA GLY A 301 15.52 -3.35 -3.47
C GLY A 301 16.32 -2.21 -4.12
N ASP A 302 16.98 -2.50 -5.23
CA ASP A 302 17.77 -1.46 -5.90
C ASP A 302 16.87 -0.38 -6.53
N MET A 303 17.25 0.88 -6.29
CA MET A 303 16.69 2.03 -6.98
C MET A 303 17.64 2.43 -8.12
N GLY A 304 17.14 2.31 -9.35
CA GLY A 304 17.91 2.72 -10.54
C GLY A 304 18.02 4.25 -10.68
N ALA A 305 18.82 4.72 -11.62
CA ALA A 305 19.10 6.15 -11.81
C ALA A 305 17.85 6.99 -12.15
N THR A 306 16.83 6.40 -12.73
CA THR A 306 15.54 7.05 -13.04
C THR A 306 14.52 6.92 -11.92
N GLY A 307 14.77 6.06 -10.92
CA GLY A 307 13.89 5.85 -9.79
C GLY A 307 13.80 7.10 -8.93
N SER A 308 12.59 7.43 -8.49
CA SER A 308 12.41 8.53 -7.53
C SER A 308 11.25 8.30 -6.58
N VAL A 309 11.44 8.75 -5.34
CA VAL A 309 10.40 8.89 -4.34
C VAL A 309 10.42 10.32 -3.83
N THR A 310 9.33 11.05 -4.02
CA THR A 310 9.22 12.46 -3.64
C THR A 310 7.99 12.68 -2.77
N ALA A 311 8.17 13.35 -1.64
CA ALA A 311 7.10 13.79 -0.77
C ALA A 311 7.21 15.30 -0.56
N THR A 312 6.13 16.04 -0.83
CA THR A 312 6.07 17.50 -0.63
C THR A 312 4.82 17.91 0.12
N THR A 313 4.94 18.78 1.11
CA THR A 313 3.80 19.30 1.84
C THR A 313 3.95 20.79 2.15
N ASN A 314 2.84 21.51 2.06
CA ASN A 314 2.73 22.89 2.62
C ASN A 314 2.39 22.86 4.11
N GLY A 315 1.97 21.71 4.65
CA GLY A 315 1.63 21.51 6.05
C GLY A 315 2.76 20.90 6.86
N MET A 316 2.40 19.93 7.73
CA MET A 316 3.29 19.36 8.75
C MET A 316 4.45 18.56 8.13
N ASP A 317 4.34 17.28 7.98
CA ASP A 317 5.49 16.41 7.76
C ASP A 317 5.61 15.88 6.34
N ALA A 318 6.85 15.78 5.83
CA ALA A 318 7.15 15.15 4.56
C ALA A 318 8.15 14.01 4.76
N TYR A 319 7.80 12.80 4.33
CA TYR A 319 8.67 11.64 4.37
C TYR A 319 8.76 10.98 2.99
N GLY A 320 9.98 10.85 2.46
CA GLY A 320 10.17 10.02 1.27
C GLY A 320 9.74 8.59 1.55
N LEU A 321 10.34 7.95 2.57
CA LEU A 321 9.94 6.65 3.12
C LEU A 321 9.69 6.77 4.62
N PHE A 322 8.62 6.16 5.12
CA PHE A 322 8.30 6.09 6.54
C PHE A 322 7.90 4.68 6.96
N ALA A 323 8.64 4.10 7.90
CA ALA A 323 8.29 2.83 8.52
C ALA A 323 8.05 3.04 10.03
N GLY A 324 6.83 2.72 10.48
CA GLY A 324 6.41 2.90 11.85
C GLY A 324 4.97 3.34 11.99
N GLU A 325 4.59 3.70 13.21
CA GLU A 325 3.29 4.28 13.55
C GLU A 325 3.51 5.65 14.20
N GLU A 326 2.94 6.71 13.63
CA GLU A 326 2.96 8.03 14.23
C GLU A 326 2.12 8.02 15.52
N GLY A 327 2.75 8.36 16.67
CA GLY A 327 2.06 8.50 17.96
C GLY A 327 1.59 7.22 18.65
N GLY A 328 1.94 6.03 18.15
CA GLY A 328 1.43 4.72 18.62
C GLY A 328 2.47 3.86 19.34
N TYR A 329 1.98 2.73 19.86
CA TYR A 329 2.77 1.72 20.58
C TYR A 329 3.97 1.27 19.73
N GLN A 330 5.16 1.30 20.32
CA GLN A 330 6.47 1.04 19.75
C GLN A 330 6.53 -0.27 18.94
N THR A 331 6.18 -0.22 17.68
CA THR A 331 6.62 -1.24 16.72
C THR A 331 7.93 -0.73 16.13
N HIS A 332 9.02 -1.41 16.45
CA HIS A 332 10.34 -1.10 15.84
C HIS A 332 10.32 -1.54 14.37
N SER A 333 9.86 -0.68 13.51
CA SER A 333 9.70 -0.95 12.10
C SER A 333 10.96 -0.54 11.35
N ASN A 334 11.49 -1.45 10.52
CA ASN A 334 12.76 -1.26 9.85
C ASN A 334 12.59 -0.83 8.39
N ILE A 335 13.55 -0.08 7.89
CA ILE A 335 13.68 0.19 6.46
C ILE A 335 14.95 -0.46 5.94
N THR A 336 14.82 -1.23 4.88
CA THR A 336 15.96 -1.77 4.12
C THR A 336 15.86 -1.27 2.68
N ILE A 337 16.88 -0.60 2.21
CA ILE A 337 17.01 -0.11 0.85
C ILE A 337 18.26 -0.75 0.24
N GLY A 338 18.17 -1.31 -0.96
CA GLY A 338 19.32 -1.73 -1.75
C GLY A 338 20.18 -0.53 -2.18
N ASN A 339 20.78 -0.59 -3.34
CA ASN A 339 21.56 0.54 -3.85
C ASN A 339 20.64 1.68 -4.32
N VAL A 340 21.01 2.92 -4.03
CA VAL A 340 20.29 4.13 -4.46
C VAL A 340 21.05 4.81 -5.57
N GLY A 341 20.59 4.60 -6.81
CA GLY A 341 21.10 5.32 -7.99
C GLY A 341 20.28 6.56 -8.35
N GLY A 342 19.04 6.62 -7.89
CA GLY A 342 18.06 7.67 -8.16
C GLY A 342 17.91 8.67 -7.02
N ALA A 343 16.66 9.08 -6.75
CA ALA A 343 16.37 10.17 -5.83
C ALA A 343 15.34 9.80 -4.76
N ILE A 344 15.62 10.12 -3.48
CA ILE A 344 14.65 10.15 -2.39
C ILE A 344 14.61 11.58 -1.85
N ARG A 345 13.44 12.23 -1.91
CA ARG A 345 13.26 13.62 -1.49
C ARG A 345 12.08 13.81 -0.55
N ALA A 346 12.28 14.68 0.43
CA ALA A 346 11.21 15.14 1.30
C ALA A 346 11.31 16.66 1.46
N GLU A 347 10.19 17.36 1.25
CA GLU A 347 10.12 18.83 1.36
C GLU A 347 8.89 19.20 2.18
N ALA A 348 9.09 19.83 3.35
CA ALA A 348 8.04 20.32 4.23
C ALA A 348 8.12 21.83 4.38
N MET A 349 6.97 22.52 4.40
CA MET A 349 6.97 23.95 4.70
C MET A 349 6.95 24.25 6.21
N ALA A 350 6.20 23.51 7.00
CA ALA A 350 6.02 23.79 8.42
C ALA A 350 6.58 22.69 9.34
N GLY A 351 6.45 21.43 8.97
CA GLY A 351 6.84 20.28 9.78
C GLY A 351 8.19 19.70 9.48
N THR A 352 8.40 18.50 9.99
CA THR A 352 9.63 17.72 9.80
C THR A 352 9.75 17.16 8.40
N ALA A 353 10.92 17.25 7.79
CA ALA A 353 11.23 16.58 6.56
C ALA A 353 12.24 15.45 6.79
N ALA A 354 11.99 14.25 6.26
CA ALA A 354 12.99 13.17 6.24
C ALA A 354 12.98 12.41 4.90
N GLY A 355 14.16 12.24 4.31
CA GLY A 355 14.31 11.41 3.11
C GLY A 355 13.85 9.98 3.40
N ALA A 356 14.33 9.36 4.48
CA ALA A 356 13.79 8.13 5.03
C ALA A 356 13.78 8.18 6.56
N ARG A 357 12.66 7.77 7.19
CA ARG A 357 12.49 7.69 8.65
C ARG A 357 12.03 6.29 9.05
N SER A 358 12.72 5.70 10.02
CA SER A 358 12.41 4.40 10.60
C SER A 358 12.31 4.49 12.11
N THR A 359 11.24 3.95 12.72
CA THR A 359 11.13 3.78 14.18
C THR A 359 11.98 2.61 14.71
N GLY A 360 12.58 1.86 13.83
CA GLY A 360 13.57 0.81 14.10
C GLY A 360 14.93 1.15 13.52
N SER A 361 15.53 0.18 12.86
CA SER A 361 16.82 0.33 12.17
C SER A 361 16.62 0.67 10.70
N LEU A 362 17.53 1.46 10.15
CA LEU A 362 17.57 1.82 8.74
C LEU A 362 18.86 1.29 8.10
N SER A 363 18.73 0.50 7.06
CA SER A 363 19.84 -0.01 6.27
C SER A 363 19.72 0.44 4.81
N VAL A 364 20.76 1.04 4.28
CA VAL A 364 20.85 1.50 2.88
C VAL A 364 22.10 0.90 2.25
N GLY A 365 22.00 0.34 1.06
CA GLY A 365 23.16 -0.08 0.28
C GLY A 365 24.05 1.10 -0.16
N ASN A 366 24.69 1.00 -1.31
CA ASN A 366 25.49 2.12 -1.82
C ASN A 366 24.59 3.24 -2.32
N VAL A 367 25.01 4.49 -2.08
CA VAL A 367 24.30 5.69 -2.57
C VAL A 367 25.16 6.36 -3.64
N SER A 368 24.76 6.28 -4.90
CA SER A 368 25.35 7.01 -6.02
C SER A 368 24.46 8.14 -6.53
N GLY A 369 23.17 8.12 -6.18
CA GLY A 369 22.20 9.16 -6.41
C GLY A 369 22.14 10.16 -5.25
N PHE A 370 20.92 10.57 -4.86
CA PHE A 370 20.80 11.50 -3.74
C PHE A 370 19.60 11.20 -2.83
N ILE A 371 19.78 11.50 -1.57
CA ILE A 371 18.77 11.47 -0.53
C ILE A 371 18.75 12.84 0.12
N SER A 372 17.61 13.53 0.07
CA SER A 372 17.52 14.90 0.58
C SER A 372 16.25 15.14 1.38
N ALA A 373 16.38 15.99 2.39
CA ALA A 373 15.26 16.51 3.13
C ALA A 373 15.40 18.02 3.32
N SER A 374 14.31 18.77 3.14
CA SER A 374 14.28 20.18 3.44
C SER A 374 13.02 20.61 4.18
N SER A 375 13.17 21.40 5.22
CA SER A 375 12.07 22.07 5.92
C SER A 375 12.30 23.59 5.88
N THR A 376 11.33 24.35 5.35
CA THR A 376 11.43 25.80 5.31
C THR A 376 10.85 26.47 6.56
N GLY A 377 10.16 25.73 7.42
CA GLY A 377 9.64 26.17 8.72
C GLY A 377 10.65 26.00 9.86
N ALA A 378 10.14 26.15 11.07
CA ALA A 378 10.95 26.03 12.29
C ALA A 378 11.25 24.57 12.70
N ALA A 379 10.78 23.58 11.93
CA ALA A 379 10.94 22.17 12.24
C ALA A 379 12.28 21.60 11.74
N GLU A 380 12.48 20.34 11.96
CA GLU A 380 13.72 19.62 11.74
C GLU A 380 13.81 19.04 10.33
N ALA A 381 15.03 18.76 9.86
CA ALA A 381 15.26 18.07 8.59
C ALA A 381 16.28 16.93 8.76
N TYR A 382 15.97 15.77 8.18
CA TYR A 382 16.81 14.57 8.26
C TYR A 382 16.99 13.93 6.88
N GLY A 383 18.23 13.74 6.43
CA GLY A 383 18.47 12.94 5.23
C GLY A 383 18.02 11.49 5.45
N LEU A 384 18.63 10.81 6.42
CA LEU A 384 18.28 9.48 6.90
C LEU A 384 18.12 9.49 8.42
N LEU A 385 16.99 9.04 8.93
CA LEU A 385 16.67 9.00 10.37
C LEU A 385 16.29 7.58 10.81
N ALA A 386 17.04 7.01 11.74
CA ALA A 386 16.71 5.77 12.42
C ALA A 386 16.64 6.00 13.93
N GLU A 387 15.58 5.53 14.60
CA GLU A 387 15.49 5.61 16.07
C GLU A 387 16.48 4.65 16.76
N PHE A 388 16.90 3.58 16.06
CA PHE A 388 17.96 2.68 16.50
C PHE A 388 19.23 2.87 15.68
N SER A 389 19.63 1.87 14.91
CA SER A 389 20.88 1.88 14.15
C SER A 389 20.69 2.31 12.71
N LEU A 390 21.60 3.13 12.23
CA LEU A 390 21.72 3.50 10.82
C LEU A 390 22.96 2.84 10.21
N THR A 391 22.77 2.07 9.15
CA THR A 391 23.87 1.48 8.38
C THR A 391 23.75 1.89 6.92
N THR A 392 24.84 2.38 6.32
CA THR A 392 24.89 2.61 4.88
C THR A 392 26.10 1.89 4.28
N GLY A 393 26.00 1.48 3.03
CA GLY A 393 27.16 1.13 2.22
C GLY A 393 28.00 2.38 1.89
N THR A 394 28.67 2.36 0.75
CA THR A 394 29.49 3.51 0.31
C THR A 394 28.62 4.63 -0.26
N ILE A 395 28.74 5.83 0.28
CA ILE A 395 28.12 7.03 -0.23
C ILE A 395 29.08 7.71 -1.22
N ASN A 396 28.77 7.62 -2.51
CA ASN A 396 29.44 8.34 -3.61
C ASN A 396 28.55 9.46 -4.17
N GLY A 397 27.28 9.48 -3.83
CA GLY A 397 26.31 10.52 -4.15
C GLY A 397 26.16 11.53 -3.01
N THR A 398 24.95 12.06 -2.85
CA THR A 398 24.67 13.07 -1.83
C THR A 398 23.63 12.58 -0.82
N VAL A 399 23.89 12.81 0.46
CA VAL A 399 22.88 12.76 1.53
C VAL A 399 22.84 14.11 2.22
N SER A 400 21.71 14.81 2.16
CA SER A 400 21.61 16.16 2.67
C SER A 400 20.35 16.41 3.51
N ALA A 401 20.47 17.33 4.45
CA ALA A 401 19.37 17.87 5.22
C ALA A 401 19.49 19.39 5.34
N ALA A 402 18.41 20.12 5.10
CA ALA A 402 18.38 21.58 5.23
C ALA A 402 17.13 22.03 5.97
N THR A 403 17.26 22.94 6.93
CA THR A 403 16.11 23.54 7.59
C THR A 403 16.32 25.02 7.89
N ALA A 404 15.24 25.80 7.89
CA ALA A 404 15.20 27.11 8.50
C ALA A 404 14.99 27.03 10.04
N GLY A 405 14.71 25.85 10.58
CA GLY A 405 14.55 25.57 12.00
C GLY A 405 15.86 25.32 12.75
N SER A 406 15.75 24.64 13.87
CA SER A 406 16.85 24.45 14.83
C SER A 406 17.80 23.31 14.50
N THR A 407 17.31 22.21 13.89
CA THR A 407 18.11 20.98 13.72
C THR A 407 18.04 20.45 12.29
N ALA A 408 19.21 20.27 11.68
CA ALA A 408 19.37 19.50 10.47
C ALA A 408 20.39 18.37 10.71
N ALA A 409 20.06 17.13 10.34
CA ALA A 409 21.02 16.04 10.36
C ALA A 409 20.96 15.23 9.06
N ALA A 410 22.09 15.14 8.35
CA ALA A 410 22.10 14.34 7.13
C ALA A 410 21.97 12.86 7.44
N LEU A 411 22.66 12.35 8.45
CA LEU A 411 22.55 10.98 8.97
C LEU A 411 22.31 11.02 10.48
N MET A 412 21.22 10.40 10.94
CA MET A 412 20.91 10.29 12.37
C MET A 412 20.57 8.84 12.74
N GLY A 413 21.21 8.32 13.77
CA GLY A 413 20.99 6.97 14.30
C GLY A 413 21.06 6.96 15.81
N GLY A 414 19.97 6.63 16.52
CA GLY A 414 19.86 6.70 17.97
C GLY A 414 20.78 5.72 18.73
N ALA A 415 21.19 4.61 18.11
CA ALA A 415 22.11 3.64 18.72
C ALA A 415 23.45 3.52 17.96
N GLY A 416 23.67 4.37 16.97
CA GLY A 416 24.92 4.44 16.22
C GLY A 416 24.76 4.46 14.71
N ILE A 417 25.81 4.92 14.04
CA ILE A 417 25.89 5.05 12.59
C ILE A 417 27.10 4.26 12.08
N THR A 418 26.90 3.43 11.09
CA THR A 418 27.95 2.79 10.30
C THR A 418 27.85 3.23 8.86
N THR A 419 28.85 3.93 8.34
CA THR A 419 28.86 4.47 6.97
C THR A 419 30.27 4.51 6.40
N THR A 420 30.38 4.46 5.08
CA THR A 420 31.61 4.71 4.32
C THR A 420 31.35 5.84 3.34
N ILE A 421 32.19 6.87 3.35
CA ILE A 421 32.11 7.97 2.40
C ILE A 421 33.13 7.72 1.31
N GLY A 422 32.65 7.62 0.06
CA GLY A 422 33.51 7.46 -1.11
C GLY A 422 34.12 8.78 -1.57
N SER A 423 34.96 8.73 -2.61
CA SER A 423 35.72 9.88 -3.09
C SER A 423 34.88 11.03 -3.63
N THR A 424 33.64 10.77 -4.05
CA THR A 424 32.69 11.77 -4.57
C THR A 424 31.51 11.99 -3.63
N GLY A 425 31.51 11.32 -2.48
CA GLY A 425 30.41 11.34 -1.51
C GLY A 425 30.28 12.70 -0.81
N VAL A 426 29.07 13.20 -0.70
CA VAL A 426 28.72 14.43 0.01
C VAL A 426 27.71 14.11 1.11
N ILE A 427 28.04 14.51 2.34
CA ILE A 427 27.13 14.47 3.47
C ILE A 427 27.07 15.87 4.05
N GLU A 428 25.90 16.50 3.95
CA GLU A 428 25.76 17.91 4.37
C GLU A 428 24.49 18.16 5.17
N ALA A 429 24.59 19.02 6.17
CA ALA A 429 23.45 19.48 6.94
C ALA A 429 23.55 20.98 7.17
N THR A 430 22.47 21.69 6.88
CA THR A 430 22.38 23.15 7.05
C THR A 430 21.14 23.50 7.87
N ALA A 431 21.35 24.20 8.98
CA ALA A 431 20.27 24.76 9.78
C ALA A 431 20.53 26.27 9.93
N THR A 432 19.48 27.10 9.74
CA THR A 432 19.63 28.58 9.69
C THR A 432 18.75 29.31 10.70
N GLY A 433 18.01 28.60 11.56
CA GLY A 433 17.19 29.20 12.62
C GLY A 433 17.98 29.75 13.78
N ASN A 434 17.29 30.30 14.78
CA ASN A 434 17.92 30.71 16.03
C ASN A 434 18.44 29.48 16.77
N GLU A 435 19.70 29.54 17.28
CA GLU A 435 20.39 28.44 17.95
C GLU A 435 20.50 27.16 17.05
N ALA A 436 20.57 27.37 15.73
CA ALA A 436 20.57 26.30 14.75
C ALA A 436 21.83 25.43 14.81
N THR A 437 21.64 24.12 14.67
CA THR A 437 22.72 23.14 14.62
C THR A 437 22.56 22.21 13.44
N GLY A 438 23.59 22.16 12.59
CA GLY A 438 23.70 21.22 11.49
C GLY A 438 24.67 20.09 11.81
N TYR A 439 24.22 18.85 11.72
CA TYR A 439 25.02 17.64 11.94
C TYR A 439 25.15 16.83 10.65
N ALA A 440 26.36 16.69 10.11
CA ALA A 440 26.57 15.71 9.04
C ALA A 440 26.25 14.27 9.54
N LEU A 441 26.69 13.95 10.76
CA LEU A 441 26.49 12.70 11.47
C LEU A 441 26.02 13.02 12.90
N TYR A 442 24.93 12.42 13.34
CA TYR A 442 24.41 12.55 14.70
C TYR A 442 24.01 11.17 15.26
N SER A 443 24.63 10.76 16.37
CA SER A 443 24.36 9.49 17.05
C SER A 443 24.36 9.63 18.56
#